data_337b6e4cfe4dbcf16725625740bede4f
#
_entry.id   337b6e4cfe4dbcf16725625740bede4f
#
_cell.length_a   1.000
_cell.length_b   1.000
_cell.length_c   1.000
_cell.angle_alpha   90.00
_cell.angle_beta   90.00
_cell.angle_gamma   90.00
#
_symmetry.space_group_name_H-M   'P 1'
#
loop_
_entity.id
_entity.type
_entity.pdbx_description
1 polymer ?
#
loop_
_entity_poly.entity_id
_entity_poly.type
_entity_poly.pdbx_seq_one_letter_code
_entity_poly.pdbx_strand_id
1 'polypeptide(L)'
;MTMTKMPRFDKHPLPGDAIVWRNGGFTLTARIKVDDLTRPGEFNCSYSEEDIKRWEADEWYYVGIVVSAEYKGWRLEDPVASLWGLECGLTEDSGDYLSEIAAAMLVEELQVAKAELANLRTITNTEE
;
A
#
# COMPACT_ATOMS: atom_id res chain seq x y z
N MET A 1 -3.32 -15.26 22.51
CA MET A 1 -2.58 -14.86 21.32
C MET A 1 -2.93 -13.43 20.95
N THR A 2 -1.96 -12.58 20.94
CA THR A 2 -2.17 -11.18 20.62
C THR A 2 -2.00 -10.97 19.12
N MET A 3 -3.07 -10.57 18.45
CA MET A 3 -2.97 -10.11 17.08
C MET A 3 -2.50 -8.67 17.11
N THR A 4 -1.45 -8.37 16.34
CA THR A 4 -1.01 -6.99 16.18
C THR A 4 -2.12 -6.20 15.50
N LYS A 5 -2.50 -5.08 16.11
CA LYS A 5 -3.52 -4.23 15.54
C LYS A 5 -3.05 -3.70 14.18
N MET A 6 -3.95 -3.69 13.19
CA MET A 6 -3.65 -3.14 11.87
C MET A 6 -3.30 -1.67 11.98
N PRO A 7 -2.11 -1.25 11.52
CA PRO A 7 -1.72 0.15 11.58
C PRO A 7 -2.50 1.00 10.58
N ARG A 8 -2.52 2.30 10.81
CA ARG A 8 -3.22 3.26 9.95
C ARG A 8 -2.32 4.46 9.69
N PHE A 9 -2.51 5.10 8.54
CA PHE A 9 -1.89 6.38 8.26
C PHE A 9 -2.52 7.48 9.10
N ASP A 10 -1.80 8.59 9.25
CA ASP A 10 -2.34 9.79 9.87
C ASP A 10 -3.52 10.35 9.06
N LYS A 11 -4.27 11.25 9.66
CA LYS A 11 -5.44 11.86 9.02
C LYS A 11 -5.07 12.55 7.69
N HIS A 12 -3.89 13.15 7.63
CA HIS A 12 -3.38 13.84 6.45
C HIS A 12 -2.04 13.22 6.05
N PRO A 13 -2.07 12.03 5.40
CA PRO A 13 -0.82 11.36 5.05
C PRO A 13 -0.09 12.07 3.92
N LEU A 14 1.22 11.92 3.92
CA LEU A 14 2.12 12.54 2.95
C LEU A 14 2.90 11.47 2.18
N PRO A 15 3.36 11.77 0.95
CA PRO A 15 4.28 10.87 0.25
C PRO A 15 5.51 10.58 1.13
N GLY A 16 5.90 9.32 1.15
CA GLY A 16 6.97 8.85 2.01
C GLY A 16 6.50 8.24 3.33
N ASP A 17 5.26 8.54 3.74
CA ASP A 17 4.70 7.94 4.94
C ASP A 17 4.56 6.43 4.74
N ALA A 18 4.82 5.69 5.81
CA ALA A 18 4.74 4.24 5.78
C ALA A 18 4.11 3.71 7.05
N ILE A 19 3.38 2.62 6.91
CA ILE A 19 2.88 1.86 8.06
C ILE A 19 3.49 0.47 8.01
N VAL A 20 3.79 -0.08 9.18
CA VAL A 20 4.44 -1.37 9.33
C VAL A 20 3.53 -2.29 10.13
N TRP A 21 3.29 -3.49 9.59
CA TRP A 21 2.44 -4.48 10.23
C TRP A 21 3.26 -5.76 10.44
N ARG A 22 3.38 -6.18 11.70
CA ARG A 22 4.09 -7.41 12.05
C ARG A 22 3.11 -8.50 12.39
N ASN A 23 3.28 -9.65 11.75
CA ASN A 23 2.37 -10.78 11.93
C ASN A 23 3.13 -12.08 11.71
N GLY A 24 3.24 -12.92 12.77
CA GLY A 24 3.79 -14.27 12.63
C GLY A 24 5.21 -14.35 12.06
N GLY A 25 6.08 -13.44 12.42
CA GLY A 25 7.45 -13.36 11.88
C GLY A 25 7.57 -12.57 10.58
N PHE A 26 6.45 -12.26 9.96
CA PHE A 26 6.43 -11.38 8.78
C PHE A 26 6.38 -9.92 9.20
N THR A 27 7.10 -9.10 8.47
CA THR A 27 7.02 -7.64 8.58
C THR A 27 6.62 -7.11 7.21
N LEU A 28 5.46 -6.48 7.15
CA LEU A 28 4.94 -5.91 5.92
C LEU A 28 4.90 -4.39 6.04
N THR A 29 5.31 -3.72 5.00
CA THR A 29 5.37 -2.26 4.97
C THR A 29 4.55 -1.75 3.81
N ALA A 30 3.61 -0.84 4.09
CA ALA A 30 2.86 -0.13 3.06
C ALA A 30 3.36 1.31 3.03
N ARG A 31 3.86 1.76 1.88
CA ARG A 31 4.45 3.09 1.72
C ARG A 31 3.72 3.89 0.66
N ILE A 32 3.46 5.14 0.97
CA ILE A 32 2.85 6.08 0.03
C ILE A 32 3.94 6.67 -0.86
N LYS A 33 3.73 6.61 -2.16
CA LYS A 33 4.62 7.21 -3.15
C LYS A 33 3.85 8.14 -4.06
N VAL A 34 4.50 9.17 -4.58
CA VAL A 34 3.88 10.10 -5.53
C VAL A 34 3.59 9.35 -6.85
N ASP A 35 2.42 9.60 -7.42
CA ASP A 35 2.06 9.11 -8.75
C ASP A 35 2.05 10.31 -9.71
N ASP A 36 3.11 10.47 -10.48
CA ASP A 36 3.27 11.56 -11.42
C ASP A 36 2.61 11.29 -12.79
N LEU A 37 2.11 10.08 -12.98
CA LEU A 37 1.61 9.65 -14.29
C LEU A 37 0.09 9.75 -14.41
N THR A 38 -0.63 9.64 -13.32
CA THR A 38 -2.09 9.66 -13.32
C THR A 38 -2.60 11.10 -13.39
N ARG A 39 -3.62 11.34 -14.21
CA ARG A 39 -4.25 12.64 -14.40
C ARG A 39 -5.77 12.52 -14.31
N PRO A 40 -6.48 13.57 -13.85
CA PRO A 40 -7.94 13.55 -13.85
C PRO A 40 -8.49 13.31 -15.26
N GLY A 41 -9.49 12.46 -15.36
CA GLY A 41 -10.15 12.15 -16.62
C GLY A 41 -9.63 10.94 -17.37
N GLU A 42 -8.48 10.37 -16.97
CA GLU A 42 -7.92 9.20 -17.65
C GLU A 42 -8.76 7.92 -17.45
N PHE A 43 -9.50 7.84 -16.36
CA PHE A 43 -10.27 6.65 -15.99
C PHE A 43 -11.80 6.91 -16.04
N ASN A 44 -12.24 7.83 -16.84
CA ASN A 44 -13.67 8.21 -16.90
C ASN A 44 -14.25 8.59 -15.54
N CYS A 45 -13.43 9.06 -14.63
CA CYS A 45 -13.91 9.55 -13.35
C CYS A 45 -14.51 10.94 -13.53
N SER A 46 -15.69 11.14 -12.94
CA SER A 46 -16.37 12.42 -13.01
C SER A 46 -15.86 13.34 -11.92
N TYR A 47 -14.90 14.18 -12.24
CA TYR A 47 -14.47 15.25 -11.34
C TYR A 47 -15.17 16.53 -11.72
N SER A 48 -15.49 17.36 -10.75
CA SER A 48 -16.00 18.70 -11.02
C SER A 48 -14.88 19.56 -11.60
N GLU A 49 -15.26 20.64 -12.27
CA GLU A 49 -14.27 21.60 -12.79
C GLU A 49 -13.44 22.18 -11.65
N GLU A 50 -14.07 22.40 -10.49
CA GLU A 50 -13.38 22.90 -9.30
C GLU A 50 -12.33 21.90 -8.80
N ASP A 51 -12.66 20.62 -8.79
CA ASP A 51 -11.71 19.59 -8.38
C ASP A 51 -10.51 19.53 -9.31
N ILE A 52 -10.73 19.64 -10.60
CA ILE A 52 -9.64 19.64 -11.59
C ILE A 52 -8.74 20.87 -11.40
N LYS A 53 -9.34 22.05 -11.16
CA LYS A 53 -8.57 23.27 -10.87
C LYS A 53 -7.73 23.13 -9.61
N ARG A 54 -8.27 22.49 -8.57
CA ARG A 54 -7.53 22.25 -7.35
C ARG A 54 -6.35 21.31 -7.61
N TRP A 55 -6.54 20.29 -8.45
CA TRP A 55 -5.46 19.37 -8.82
C TRP A 55 -4.37 20.13 -9.61
N GLU A 56 -4.76 20.99 -10.54
CA GLU A 56 -3.81 21.82 -11.30
C GLU A 56 -3.03 22.79 -10.41
N ALA A 57 -3.63 23.18 -9.28
CA ALA A 57 -3.02 24.04 -8.27
C ALA A 57 -2.26 23.25 -7.19
N ASP A 58 -2.09 21.95 -7.36
CA ASP A 58 -1.42 21.04 -6.41
C ASP A 58 -2.09 20.99 -5.04
N GLU A 59 -3.37 21.27 -4.96
CA GLU A 59 -4.11 21.17 -3.69
C GLU A 59 -4.49 19.73 -3.35
N TRP A 60 -4.50 18.85 -4.31
CA TRP A 60 -4.55 17.41 -4.12
C TRP A 60 -3.79 16.75 -5.25
N TYR A 61 -3.44 15.50 -5.08
CA TYR A 61 -2.60 14.80 -6.05
C TYR A 61 -2.84 13.30 -5.98
N TYR A 62 -2.31 12.58 -6.95
CA TYR A 62 -2.38 11.12 -6.95
C TYR A 62 -1.16 10.53 -6.28
N VAL A 63 -1.40 9.41 -5.59
CA VAL A 63 -0.35 8.62 -4.96
C VAL A 63 -0.54 7.15 -5.30
N GLY A 64 0.48 6.36 -5.03
CA GLY A 64 0.41 4.93 -5.03
C GLY A 64 0.73 4.40 -3.65
N ILE A 65 0.28 3.19 -3.36
CA ILE A 65 0.68 2.44 -2.17
C ILE A 65 1.47 1.24 -2.65
N VAL A 66 2.69 1.08 -2.13
CA VAL A 66 3.56 -0.05 -2.43
C VAL A 66 3.76 -0.86 -1.16
N VAL A 67 3.47 -2.15 -1.23
CA VAL A 67 3.61 -3.07 -0.09
C VAL A 67 4.75 -4.04 -0.34
N SER A 68 5.64 -4.14 0.62
CA SER A 68 6.74 -5.09 0.63
C SER A 68 6.67 -5.99 1.86
N ALA A 69 7.31 -7.15 1.81
CA ALA A 69 7.27 -8.12 2.89
C ALA A 69 8.66 -8.66 3.20
N GLU A 70 8.89 -8.89 4.50
CA GLU A 70 10.10 -9.55 5.02
C GLU A 70 9.67 -10.67 5.96
N TYR A 71 10.48 -11.72 6.03
CA TYR A 71 10.28 -12.77 7.02
C TYR A 71 11.54 -12.91 7.84
N LYS A 72 11.44 -12.63 9.15
CA LYS A 72 12.55 -12.71 10.10
C LYS A 72 13.83 -12.00 9.59
N GLY A 73 13.63 -10.81 9.00
CA GLY A 73 14.73 -10.01 8.47
C GLY A 73 15.12 -10.31 7.04
N TRP A 74 14.60 -11.37 6.42
CA TRP A 74 14.86 -11.70 5.02
C TRP A 74 13.82 -11.03 4.14
N ARG A 75 14.28 -10.22 3.23
CA ARG A 75 13.39 -9.57 2.27
C ARG A 75 12.91 -10.60 1.25
N LEU A 76 11.60 -10.67 1.09
CA LEU A 76 11.01 -11.49 0.04
C LEU A 76 10.97 -10.66 -1.24
N GLU A 77 11.55 -11.18 -2.31
CA GLU A 77 11.58 -10.48 -3.60
C GLU A 77 10.19 -10.38 -4.22
N ASP A 78 9.48 -11.47 -4.16
CA ASP A 78 8.06 -11.53 -4.41
C ASP A 78 7.39 -11.94 -3.11
N PRO A 79 6.27 -11.38 -2.76
CA PRO A 79 5.50 -10.43 -3.53
C PRO A 79 5.83 -8.98 -3.19
N VAL A 80 5.68 -8.13 -4.20
CA VAL A 80 5.58 -6.70 -4.01
C VAL A 80 4.28 -6.29 -4.69
N ALA A 81 3.37 -5.70 -3.94
CA ALA A 81 2.11 -5.23 -4.50
C ALA A 81 2.14 -3.71 -4.60
N SER A 82 1.52 -3.17 -5.62
CA SER A 82 1.37 -1.73 -5.76
C SER A 82 0.01 -1.41 -6.34
N LEU A 83 -0.53 -0.28 -5.92
CA LEU A 83 -1.79 0.25 -6.46
C LEU A 83 -1.61 1.75 -6.63
N TRP A 84 -1.84 2.24 -7.83
CA TRP A 84 -1.59 3.63 -8.22
C TRP A 84 -2.91 4.33 -8.55
N GLY A 85 -2.84 5.65 -8.74
CA GLY A 85 -4.01 6.43 -9.09
C GLY A 85 -4.94 6.70 -7.92
N LEU A 86 -4.42 6.72 -6.70
CA LEU A 86 -5.20 6.97 -5.50
C LEU A 86 -5.17 8.46 -5.16
N GLU A 87 -6.33 9.01 -4.85
CA GLU A 87 -6.46 10.43 -4.53
C GLU A 87 -5.95 10.71 -3.11
N CYS A 88 -5.15 11.75 -2.97
CA CYS A 88 -4.64 12.21 -1.70
C CYS A 88 -4.87 13.70 -1.56
N GLY A 89 -5.61 14.10 -0.53
CA GLY A 89 -5.93 15.50 -0.27
C GLY A 89 -7.17 16.03 -0.96
N LEU A 90 -7.84 15.22 -1.80
CA LEU A 90 -9.09 15.62 -2.45
C LEU A 90 -10.20 15.84 -1.44
N THR A 91 -10.27 14.98 -0.42
CA THR A 91 -11.24 15.08 0.67
C THR A 91 -10.50 15.10 2.00
N GLU A 92 -11.19 15.48 3.08
CA GLU A 92 -10.60 15.56 4.41
C GLU A 92 -10.30 14.20 5.03
N ASP A 93 -10.87 13.14 4.49
CA ASP A 93 -10.71 11.79 5.02
C ASP A 93 -9.72 10.93 4.22
N SER A 94 -8.76 11.55 3.54
CA SER A 94 -7.73 10.83 2.78
C SER A 94 -6.98 9.81 3.63
N GLY A 95 -6.69 10.12 4.89
CA GLY A 95 -6.02 9.19 5.78
C GLY A 95 -6.82 7.90 5.98
N ASP A 96 -8.13 8.00 6.18
CA ASP A 96 -9.00 6.84 6.33
C ASP A 96 -9.10 6.05 5.03
N TYR A 97 -9.29 6.75 3.91
CA TYR A 97 -9.36 6.15 2.58
C TYR A 97 -8.10 5.34 2.26
N LEU A 98 -6.93 5.96 2.40
CA LEU A 98 -5.65 5.29 2.10
C LEU A 98 -5.35 4.17 3.10
N SER A 99 -5.72 4.34 4.38
CA SER A 99 -5.54 3.31 5.40
C SER A 99 -6.37 2.06 5.11
N GLU A 100 -7.61 2.23 4.66
CA GLU A 100 -8.46 1.09 4.30
C GLU A 100 -7.89 0.31 3.12
N ILE A 101 -7.40 1.02 2.11
CA ILE A 101 -6.78 0.40 0.95
C ILE A 101 -5.50 -0.33 1.37
N ALA A 102 -4.65 0.33 2.15
CA ALA A 102 -3.41 -0.27 2.63
C ALA A 102 -3.67 -1.52 3.48
N ALA A 103 -4.69 -1.48 4.35
CA ALA A 103 -5.04 -2.64 5.18
C ALA A 103 -5.42 -3.84 4.32
N ALA A 104 -6.25 -3.64 3.30
CA ALA A 104 -6.63 -4.72 2.39
C ALA A 104 -5.41 -5.27 1.65
N MET A 105 -4.51 -4.40 1.18
CA MET A 105 -3.28 -4.81 0.50
C MET A 105 -2.35 -5.59 1.43
N LEU A 106 -2.21 -5.15 2.68
CA LEU A 106 -1.35 -5.83 3.66
C LEU A 106 -1.85 -7.24 3.96
N VAL A 107 -3.16 -7.40 4.14
CA VAL A 107 -3.76 -8.71 4.40
C VAL A 107 -3.54 -9.65 3.21
N GLU A 108 -3.76 -9.16 2.00
CA GLU A 108 -3.58 -9.95 0.79
C GLU A 108 -2.11 -10.34 0.60
N GLU A 109 -1.19 -9.39 0.78
CA GLU A 109 0.25 -9.65 0.67
C GLU A 109 0.75 -10.61 1.72
N LEU A 110 0.20 -10.62 2.92
CA LEU A 110 0.57 -11.60 3.93
C LEU A 110 0.27 -13.01 3.43
N GLN A 111 -0.86 -13.23 2.78
CA GLN A 111 -1.19 -14.55 2.22
C GLN A 111 -0.23 -14.95 1.11
N VAL A 112 0.12 -14.02 0.23
CA VAL A 112 1.08 -14.26 -0.84
C VAL A 112 2.46 -14.55 -0.26
N ALA A 113 2.88 -13.79 0.75
CA ALA A 113 4.18 -13.98 1.42
C ALA A 113 4.25 -15.35 2.10
N LYS A 114 3.17 -15.79 2.75
CA LYS A 114 3.12 -17.12 3.36
C LYS A 114 3.24 -18.23 2.32
N ALA A 115 2.59 -18.07 1.18
CA ALA A 115 2.66 -19.03 0.08
C ALA A 115 4.07 -19.07 -0.51
N GLU A 116 4.72 -17.92 -0.69
CA GLU A 116 6.08 -17.84 -1.19
C GLU A 116 7.06 -18.53 -0.23
N LEU A 117 6.94 -18.28 1.05
CA LEU A 117 7.79 -18.92 2.05
C LEU A 117 7.60 -20.44 2.04
N ALA A 118 6.37 -20.92 1.90
CA ALA A 118 6.07 -22.34 1.81
C ALA A 118 6.72 -22.97 0.57
N ASN A 119 6.70 -22.28 -0.57
CA ASN A 119 7.35 -22.73 -1.79
C ASN A 119 8.86 -22.83 -1.62
N LEU A 120 9.48 -21.83 -1.00
CA LEU A 120 10.93 -21.84 -0.73
C LEU A 120 11.32 -23.01 0.17
N ARG A 121 10.53 -23.31 1.20
CA ARG A 121 10.77 -24.45 2.09
C ARG A 121 10.63 -25.78 1.36
N THR A 122 9.66 -25.89 0.48
CA THR A 122 9.44 -27.10 -0.31
C THR A 122 10.61 -27.36 -1.25
N ILE A 123 11.09 -26.34 -1.93
CA ILE A 123 12.27 -26.44 -2.81
C ILE A 123 13.50 -26.88 -2.01
N THR A 124 13.74 -26.28 -0.87
CA THR A 124 14.87 -26.62 -0.01
C THR A 124 14.79 -28.07 0.44
N ASN A 125 13.63 -28.56 0.84
CA ASN A 125 13.44 -29.94 1.27
C ASN A 125 13.62 -30.95 0.12
N THR A 126 13.31 -30.53 -1.10
CA THR A 126 13.40 -31.40 -2.28
C THR A 126 14.85 -31.59 -2.76
N GLU A 127 15.73 -30.65 -2.44
CA GLU A 127 17.14 -30.69 -2.83
C GLU A 127 17.99 -31.64 -1.97
N GLU A 128 17.44 -32.16 -0.90
CA GLU A 128 18.14 -33.16 -0.10
C GLU A 128 18.18 -34.55 -0.80
#